data_c9714e17237f95380690384c8413f9c2
#
_entry.id   c9714e17237f95380690384c8413f9c2
#
_cell.length_a   1.000
_cell.length_b   1.000
_cell.length_c   1.000
_cell.angle_alpha   90.00
_cell.angle_beta   90.00
_cell.angle_gamma   90.00
#
_symmetry.space_group_name_H-M   'P 1'
#
loop_
_entity.id
_entity.type
_entity.pdbx_description
1 polymer ?
#
loop_
_entity_poly.entity_id
_entity_poly.type
_entity_poly.pdbx_seq_one_letter_code
_entity_poly.pdbx_strand_id
1 'polypeptide(L)'
;MKNSFHTDHTLIIDELETSIKFHNLDSILVFLPKGSYLVGGYIRDIILGRKTEKLDVDIVVPLNAIEIGKKIADNIGSKFIILDKKREVVRIILNNIYIDIANQVSSSIEGDLCSRDFSINSIAFLFDKKSLFDPLNGLKDLEISLLRTHSEKNLLNDPLRILRCFRFVSELNFKIDLRLVDFIKKNKGSLYLVAKERITY
;
A
#
# COMPACT_ATOMS: atom_id res chain seq x y z
N MET A 1 2.35 -0.44 -26.48
CA MET A 1 1.40 -1.56 -26.31
C MET A 1 0.42 -1.14 -25.24
N LYS A 2 -0.89 -1.05 -25.52
CA LYS A 2 -1.90 -0.82 -24.49
C LYS A 2 -1.98 -2.13 -23.69
N ASN A 3 -1.51 -2.14 -22.45
CA ASN A 3 -1.81 -3.22 -21.54
C ASN A 3 -3.34 -3.31 -21.42
N SER A 4 -3.90 -4.49 -21.66
CA SER A 4 -5.32 -4.74 -21.45
C SER A 4 -5.55 -4.63 -19.95
N PHE A 5 -6.11 -3.52 -19.53
CA PHE A 5 -6.48 -3.26 -18.16
C PHE A 5 -7.66 -4.15 -17.82
N HIS A 6 -7.50 -5.05 -16.89
CA HIS A 6 -8.57 -5.93 -16.43
C HIS A 6 -9.11 -5.39 -15.11
N THR A 7 -10.36 -4.94 -15.10
CA THR A 7 -11.12 -4.61 -13.88
C THR A 7 -11.87 -5.83 -13.33
N ASP A 8 -11.70 -6.98 -13.96
CA ASP A 8 -12.28 -8.24 -13.49
C ASP A 8 -11.58 -8.68 -12.19
N HIS A 9 -12.30 -8.66 -11.10
CA HIS A 9 -11.82 -9.04 -9.78
C HIS A 9 -11.22 -10.45 -9.76
N THR A 10 -11.78 -11.38 -10.55
CA THR A 10 -11.28 -12.77 -10.61
C THR A 10 -9.88 -12.82 -11.19
N LEU A 11 -9.66 -12.12 -12.32
CA LEU A 11 -8.35 -12.06 -12.95
C LEU A 11 -7.31 -11.38 -12.06
N ILE A 12 -7.69 -10.31 -11.37
CA ILE A 12 -6.78 -9.62 -10.43
C ILE A 12 -6.40 -10.56 -9.27
N ILE A 13 -7.35 -11.31 -8.73
CA ILE A 13 -7.09 -12.28 -7.66
C ILE A 13 -6.13 -13.36 -8.13
N ASP A 14 -6.33 -13.92 -9.32
CA ASP A 14 -5.45 -14.95 -9.90
C ASP A 14 -4.03 -14.41 -10.13
N GLU A 15 -3.89 -13.19 -10.60
CA GLU A 15 -2.58 -12.52 -10.76
C GLU A 15 -1.90 -12.28 -9.42
N LEU A 16 -2.64 -11.85 -8.39
CA LEU A 16 -2.12 -11.67 -7.02
C LEU A 16 -1.64 -12.99 -6.44
N GLU A 17 -2.42 -14.07 -6.55
CA GLU A 17 -2.03 -15.39 -6.06
C GLU A 17 -0.81 -15.94 -6.79
N THR A 18 -0.75 -15.74 -8.11
CA THR A 18 0.41 -16.12 -8.92
C THR A 18 1.66 -15.36 -8.48
N SER A 19 1.55 -14.06 -8.27
CA SER A 19 2.66 -13.21 -7.83
C SER A 19 3.11 -13.55 -6.41
N ILE A 20 2.19 -13.83 -5.49
CA ILE A 20 2.48 -14.28 -4.12
C ILE A 20 3.32 -15.56 -4.14
N LYS A 21 2.92 -16.55 -4.95
CA LYS A 21 3.67 -17.81 -5.12
C LYS A 21 5.03 -17.60 -5.78
N PHE A 22 5.08 -16.80 -6.85
CA PHE A 22 6.32 -16.51 -7.57
C PHE A 22 7.40 -15.90 -6.67
N HIS A 23 7.00 -15.05 -5.72
CA HIS A 23 7.90 -14.42 -4.76
C HIS A 23 8.07 -15.21 -3.46
N ASN A 24 7.54 -16.44 -3.37
CA ASN A 24 7.55 -17.31 -2.18
C ASN A 24 6.95 -16.63 -0.92
N LEU A 25 6.02 -15.70 -1.11
CA LEU A 25 5.34 -15.03 0.01
C LEU A 25 4.34 -15.94 0.71
N ASP A 26 3.92 -17.03 0.08
CA ASP A 26 3.07 -18.08 0.67
C ASP A 26 3.71 -18.71 1.93
N SER A 27 5.04 -18.77 2.00
CA SER A 27 5.76 -19.26 3.19
C SER A 27 5.51 -18.41 4.46
N ILE A 28 5.15 -17.13 4.31
CA ILE A 28 4.84 -16.27 5.44
C ILE A 28 3.36 -16.26 5.79
N LEU A 29 2.47 -16.61 4.85
CA LEU A 29 1.02 -16.55 5.06
C LEU A 29 0.55 -17.48 6.18
N VAL A 30 1.25 -18.59 6.41
CA VAL A 30 0.93 -19.55 7.48
C VAL A 30 1.05 -18.96 8.90
N PHE A 31 1.78 -17.85 9.03
CA PHE A 31 1.97 -17.14 10.30
C PHE A 31 0.97 -15.99 10.49
N LEU A 32 0.27 -15.59 9.43
CA LEU A 32 -0.68 -14.48 9.50
C LEU A 32 -2.00 -14.93 10.13
N PRO A 33 -2.56 -14.15 11.07
CA PRO A 33 -3.87 -14.42 11.61
C PRO A 33 -4.96 -14.22 10.55
N LYS A 34 -6.13 -14.84 10.78
CA LYS A 34 -7.33 -14.56 9.96
C LYS A 34 -7.66 -13.07 10.00
N GLY A 35 -8.15 -12.54 8.89
CA GLY A 35 -8.42 -11.12 8.74
C GLY A 35 -7.17 -10.29 8.45
N SER A 36 -6.07 -10.91 8.01
CA SER A 36 -4.91 -10.20 7.49
C SER A 36 -5.09 -9.84 6.02
N TYR A 37 -4.62 -8.65 5.65
CA TYR A 37 -4.76 -8.09 4.31
C TYR A 37 -3.42 -7.73 3.70
N LEU A 38 -3.25 -8.04 2.43
CA LEU A 38 -2.29 -7.36 1.56
C LEU A 38 -2.88 -6.01 1.16
N VAL A 39 -2.10 -4.95 1.13
CA VAL A 39 -2.60 -3.59 0.85
C VAL A 39 -1.58 -2.78 0.04
N GLY A 40 -2.02 -1.67 -0.53
CA GLY A 40 -1.12 -0.62 -1.00
C GLY A 40 -0.49 -0.86 -2.37
N GLY A 41 0.78 -0.44 -2.50
CA GLY A 41 1.48 -0.33 -3.78
C GLY A 41 1.65 -1.63 -4.53
N TYR A 42 1.83 -2.74 -3.82
CA TYR A 42 2.01 -4.06 -4.43
C TYR A 42 0.80 -4.47 -5.28
N ILE A 43 -0.43 -4.31 -4.76
CA ILE A 43 -1.66 -4.62 -5.50
C ILE A 43 -1.77 -3.73 -6.74
N ARG A 44 -1.56 -2.42 -6.57
CA ARG A 44 -1.56 -1.46 -7.67
C ARG A 44 -0.59 -1.86 -8.79
N ASP A 45 0.64 -2.22 -8.42
CA ASP A 45 1.68 -2.48 -9.40
C ASP A 45 1.42 -3.79 -10.16
N ILE A 46 0.83 -4.81 -9.51
CA ILE A 46 0.34 -6.02 -10.20
C ILE A 46 -0.76 -5.66 -11.20
N ILE A 47 -1.79 -4.91 -10.79
CA ILE A 47 -2.89 -4.49 -11.67
C ILE A 47 -2.37 -3.71 -12.88
N LEU A 48 -1.32 -2.90 -12.70
CA LEU A 48 -0.68 -2.14 -13.78
C LEU A 48 0.33 -2.95 -14.60
N GLY A 49 0.56 -4.23 -14.28
CA GLY A 49 1.57 -5.07 -14.93
C GLY A 49 3.01 -4.55 -14.75
N ARG A 50 3.28 -3.82 -13.67
CA ARG A 50 4.59 -3.22 -13.40
C ARG A 50 5.53 -4.23 -12.77
N LYS A 51 6.76 -4.26 -13.27
CA LYS A 51 7.85 -5.02 -12.65
C LYS A 51 8.76 -4.05 -11.90
N THR A 52 9.03 -4.34 -10.64
CA THR A 52 9.94 -3.56 -9.79
C THR A 52 11.13 -4.42 -9.40
N GLU A 53 12.34 -3.82 -9.36
CA GLU A 53 13.56 -4.51 -8.91
C GLU A 53 13.52 -4.81 -7.40
N LYS A 54 12.86 -3.93 -6.64
CA LYS A 54 12.61 -4.10 -5.22
C LYS A 54 11.13 -4.27 -5.00
N LEU A 55 10.79 -5.25 -4.20
CA LEU A 55 9.40 -5.56 -3.89
C LEU A 55 9.07 -5.03 -2.50
N ASP A 56 8.14 -4.08 -2.44
CA ASP A 56 7.59 -3.57 -1.19
C ASP A 56 6.19 -4.17 -0.99
N VAL A 57 6.06 -5.01 0.04
CA VAL A 57 4.84 -5.74 0.37
C VAL A 57 4.29 -5.22 1.69
N ASP A 58 3.15 -4.56 1.67
CA ASP A 58 2.48 -4.05 2.86
C ASP A 58 1.39 -5.01 3.32
N ILE A 59 1.48 -5.47 4.57
CA ILE A 59 0.51 -6.37 5.20
C ILE A 59 -0.09 -5.68 6.42
N VAL A 60 -1.41 -5.67 6.49
CA VAL A 60 -2.16 -5.21 7.66
C VAL A 60 -2.70 -6.44 8.40
N VAL A 61 -2.40 -6.52 9.67
CA VAL A 61 -2.89 -7.57 10.58
C VAL A 61 -3.83 -6.98 11.63
N PRO A 62 -4.77 -7.74 12.18
CA PRO A 62 -5.70 -7.22 13.19
C PRO A 62 -4.98 -6.65 14.41
N LEU A 63 -3.98 -7.37 14.96
CA LEU A 63 -3.21 -7.00 16.16
C LEU A 63 -1.86 -7.71 16.17
N ASN A 64 -0.95 -7.27 17.05
CA ASN A 64 0.33 -7.93 17.38
C ASN A 64 1.32 -8.02 16.20
N ALA A 65 1.40 -6.98 15.38
CA ALA A 65 2.28 -6.96 14.21
C ALA A 65 3.75 -7.19 14.55
N ILE A 66 4.22 -6.68 15.70
CA ILE A 66 5.61 -6.90 16.18
C ILE A 66 5.87 -8.37 16.44
N GLU A 67 4.99 -9.04 17.18
CA GLU A 67 5.14 -10.46 17.53
C GLU A 67 5.07 -11.35 16.29
N ILE A 68 4.08 -11.09 15.41
CA ILE A 68 3.89 -11.81 14.14
C ILE A 68 5.12 -11.63 13.26
N GLY A 69 5.58 -10.40 13.06
CA GLY A 69 6.74 -10.11 12.23
C GLY A 69 8.03 -10.73 12.76
N LYS A 70 8.23 -10.74 14.07
CA LYS A 70 9.37 -11.42 14.69
C LYS A 70 9.31 -12.93 14.46
N LYS A 71 8.14 -13.55 14.69
CA LYS A 71 7.93 -14.98 14.44
C LYS A 71 8.21 -15.37 13.00
N ILE A 72 7.74 -14.58 12.04
CA ILE A 72 8.03 -14.80 10.62
C ILE A 72 9.53 -14.71 10.39
N ALA A 73 10.18 -13.62 10.79
CA ALA A 73 11.59 -13.40 10.55
C ALA A 73 12.47 -14.50 11.13
N ASP A 74 12.18 -14.97 12.36
CA ASP A 74 12.90 -16.05 13.02
C ASP A 74 12.75 -17.39 12.26
N ASN A 75 11.56 -17.67 11.70
CA ASN A 75 11.32 -18.92 10.97
C ASN A 75 11.94 -18.94 9.56
N ILE A 76 12.01 -17.81 8.87
CA ILE A 76 12.59 -17.75 7.51
C ILE A 76 14.04 -17.27 7.50
N GLY A 77 14.65 -17.03 8.69
CA GLY A 77 16.04 -16.61 8.82
C GLY A 77 16.33 -15.23 8.22
N SER A 78 15.39 -14.29 8.34
CA SER A 78 15.47 -12.97 7.72
C SER A 78 15.75 -11.84 8.72
N LYS A 79 16.16 -10.66 8.20
CA LYS A 79 16.40 -9.49 9.03
C LYS A 79 15.06 -8.86 9.46
N PHE A 80 14.94 -8.57 10.75
CA PHE A 80 13.78 -7.94 11.39
C PHE A 80 14.13 -6.55 11.90
N ILE A 81 13.26 -5.56 11.64
CA ILE A 81 13.42 -4.16 12.06
C ILE A 81 12.08 -3.65 12.56
N ILE A 82 12.06 -3.01 13.74
CA ILE A 82 10.90 -2.25 14.21
C ILE A 82 11.00 -0.84 13.63
N LEU A 83 10.05 -0.46 12.76
CA LEU A 83 9.98 0.87 12.16
C LEU A 83 9.28 1.88 13.07
N ASP A 84 8.18 1.46 13.71
CA ASP A 84 7.41 2.27 14.66
C ASP A 84 6.86 1.37 15.76
N LYS A 85 7.41 1.51 16.96
CA LYS A 85 6.99 0.72 18.12
C LYS A 85 5.59 1.09 18.61
N LYS A 86 5.22 2.38 18.50
CA LYS A 86 3.94 2.87 19.01
C LYS A 86 2.77 2.42 18.13
N ARG A 87 2.98 2.39 16.81
CA ARG A 87 1.99 1.95 15.82
C ARG A 87 2.11 0.47 15.51
N GLU A 88 3.07 -0.21 16.11
CA GLU A 88 3.42 -1.60 15.81
C GLU A 88 3.64 -1.83 14.30
N VAL A 89 4.60 -1.11 13.73
CA VAL A 89 5.02 -1.28 12.33
C VAL A 89 6.40 -1.91 12.32
N VAL A 90 6.53 -3.02 11.62
CA VAL A 90 7.78 -3.76 11.49
C VAL A 90 8.11 -4.03 10.03
N ARG A 91 9.39 -4.21 9.74
CA ARG A 91 9.91 -4.59 8.43
C ARG A 91 10.71 -5.87 8.52
N ILE A 92 10.39 -6.80 7.64
CA ILE A 92 11.17 -8.00 7.37
C ILE A 92 11.87 -7.79 6.04
N ILE A 93 13.19 -8.09 6.00
CA ILE A 93 13.99 -7.94 4.78
C ILE A 93 14.46 -9.32 4.34
N LEU A 94 13.96 -9.76 3.19
CA LEU A 94 14.30 -11.03 2.57
C LEU A 94 14.84 -10.76 1.16
N ASN A 95 16.16 -10.79 0.99
CA ASN A 95 16.81 -10.41 -0.27
C ASN A 95 16.38 -8.99 -0.74
N ASN A 96 15.73 -8.90 -1.91
CA ASN A 96 15.21 -7.66 -2.47
C ASN A 96 13.73 -7.42 -2.14
N ILE A 97 13.17 -8.18 -1.18
CA ILE A 97 11.77 -8.06 -0.76
C ILE A 97 11.74 -7.40 0.62
N TYR A 98 11.00 -6.32 0.74
CA TYR A 98 10.67 -5.65 1.98
C TYR A 98 9.23 -5.96 2.33
N ILE A 99 9.01 -6.57 3.49
CA ILE A 99 7.67 -6.92 3.96
C ILE A 99 7.38 -6.08 5.19
N ASP A 100 6.50 -5.12 5.05
CA ASP A 100 6.04 -4.27 6.15
C ASP A 100 4.76 -4.86 6.75
N ILE A 101 4.78 -5.12 8.04
CA ILE A 101 3.61 -5.62 8.77
C ILE A 101 3.21 -4.56 9.78
N ALA A 102 1.95 -4.14 9.72
CA ALA A 102 1.40 -3.13 10.61
C ALA A 102 0.07 -3.59 11.22
N ASN A 103 -0.20 -3.12 12.44
CA ASN A 103 -1.53 -3.26 13.00
C ASN A 103 -2.55 -2.44 12.22
N GLN A 104 -3.76 -2.96 12.11
CA GLN A 104 -4.89 -2.22 11.56
C GLN A 104 -5.14 -0.94 12.38
N VAL A 105 -5.23 0.21 11.69
CA VAL A 105 -5.34 1.53 12.34
C VAL A 105 -6.74 1.77 12.93
N SER A 106 -7.76 1.12 12.39
CA SER A 106 -9.15 1.26 12.84
C SER A 106 -9.79 -0.11 13.12
N SER A 107 -11.05 -0.10 13.60
CA SER A 107 -11.81 -1.33 13.86
C SER A 107 -12.19 -2.12 12.60
N SER A 108 -12.03 -1.51 11.41
CA SER A 108 -12.32 -2.16 10.13
C SER A 108 -11.25 -1.85 9.08
N ILE A 109 -11.11 -2.71 8.09
CA ILE A 109 -10.19 -2.49 6.96
C ILE A 109 -10.59 -1.26 6.14
N GLU A 110 -11.88 -0.96 6.01
CA GLU A 110 -12.35 0.23 5.31
C GLU A 110 -11.81 1.50 5.97
N GLY A 111 -11.83 1.57 7.30
CA GLY A 111 -11.29 2.70 8.05
C GLY A 111 -9.78 2.84 7.86
N ASP A 112 -9.02 1.74 7.81
CA ASP A 112 -7.60 1.74 7.49
C ASP A 112 -7.36 2.30 6.08
N LEU A 113 -8.07 1.78 5.07
CA LEU A 113 -7.96 2.21 3.69
C LEU A 113 -8.34 3.69 3.51
N CYS A 114 -9.40 4.15 4.21
CA CYS A 114 -9.80 5.56 4.23
C CYS A 114 -8.77 6.49 4.88
N SER A 115 -7.83 5.98 5.67
CA SER A 115 -6.75 6.79 6.28
C SER A 115 -5.55 7.00 5.35
N ARG A 116 -5.49 6.29 4.21
CA ARG A 116 -4.39 6.33 3.26
C ARG A 116 -4.40 7.59 2.40
N ASP A 117 -3.34 7.78 1.62
CA ASP A 117 -3.13 8.99 0.81
C ASP A 117 -4.02 9.05 -0.44
N PHE A 118 -4.00 8.01 -1.28
CA PHE A 118 -4.67 7.99 -2.58
C PHE A 118 -5.49 6.71 -2.74
N SER A 119 -6.60 6.81 -3.49
CA SER A 119 -7.51 5.69 -3.80
C SER A 119 -6.79 4.49 -4.41
N ILE A 120 -5.84 4.74 -5.32
CA ILE A 120 -5.04 3.70 -5.98
C ILE A 120 -4.13 2.89 -5.03
N ASN A 121 -3.88 3.37 -3.83
CA ASN A 121 -3.14 2.69 -2.76
C ASN A 121 -4.06 2.17 -1.65
N SER A 122 -5.38 2.33 -1.82
CA SER A 122 -6.41 1.99 -0.83
C SER A 122 -7.22 0.76 -1.26
N ILE A 123 -6.58 -0.16 -1.96
CA ILE A 123 -7.11 -1.46 -2.33
C ILE A 123 -6.50 -2.49 -1.39
N ALA A 124 -7.31 -3.44 -0.91
CA ALA A 124 -6.87 -4.52 -0.04
C ALA A 124 -7.26 -5.89 -0.60
N PHE A 125 -6.43 -6.89 -0.35
CA PHE A 125 -6.71 -8.29 -0.64
C PHE A 125 -6.69 -9.08 0.65
N LEU A 126 -7.84 -9.69 1.01
CA LEU A 126 -8.00 -10.52 2.20
C LEU A 126 -7.47 -11.94 1.90
N PHE A 127 -6.43 -12.37 2.62
CA PHE A 127 -5.75 -13.63 2.34
C PHE A 127 -6.63 -14.86 2.57
N ASP A 128 -7.38 -14.92 3.67
CA ASP A 128 -8.17 -16.10 4.06
C ASP A 128 -9.42 -16.33 3.22
N LYS A 129 -10.00 -15.27 2.64
CA LYS A 129 -11.18 -15.36 1.76
C LYS A 129 -10.87 -15.12 0.29
N LYS A 130 -9.62 -14.79 -0.05
CA LYS A 130 -9.18 -14.48 -1.41
C LYS A 130 -10.10 -13.46 -2.08
N SER A 131 -10.37 -12.35 -1.41
CA SER A 131 -11.31 -11.33 -1.87
C SER A 131 -10.71 -9.94 -1.84
N LEU A 132 -11.07 -9.12 -2.85
CA LEU A 132 -10.65 -7.73 -2.95
C LEU A 132 -11.64 -6.82 -2.23
N PHE A 133 -11.09 -5.79 -1.59
CA PHE A 133 -11.80 -4.68 -0.96
C PHE A 133 -11.32 -3.38 -1.59
N ASP A 134 -12.22 -2.67 -2.23
CA ASP A 134 -11.95 -1.37 -2.88
C ASP A 134 -13.04 -0.34 -2.52
N PRO A 135 -13.11 0.12 -1.27
CA PRO A 135 -14.16 1.03 -0.82
C PRO A 135 -14.06 2.43 -1.45
N LEU A 136 -12.90 2.77 -2.01
CA LEU A 136 -12.60 4.11 -2.54
C LEU A 136 -12.55 4.16 -4.07
N ASN A 137 -12.99 3.10 -4.76
CA ASN A 137 -12.95 2.98 -6.22
C ASN A 137 -11.54 3.16 -6.81
N GLY A 138 -10.52 2.63 -6.12
CA GLY A 138 -9.13 2.66 -6.57
C GLY A 138 -8.92 1.92 -7.89
N LEU A 139 -9.61 0.80 -8.12
CA LEU A 139 -9.59 0.06 -9.38
C LEU A 139 -10.04 0.92 -10.56
N LYS A 140 -11.13 1.68 -10.38
CA LYS A 140 -11.62 2.61 -11.40
C LYS A 140 -10.63 3.73 -11.65
N ASP A 141 -10.01 4.27 -10.62
CA ASP A 141 -9.00 5.32 -10.75
C ASP A 141 -7.74 4.81 -11.46
N LEU A 142 -7.34 3.57 -11.23
CA LEU A 142 -6.27 2.90 -11.99
C LEU A 142 -6.65 2.77 -13.48
N GLU A 143 -7.87 2.32 -13.79
CA GLU A 143 -8.36 2.16 -15.16
C GLU A 143 -8.31 3.45 -15.97
N ILE A 144 -8.74 4.56 -15.36
CA ILE A 144 -8.76 5.87 -16.03
C ILE A 144 -7.47 6.68 -15.85
N SER A 145 -6.44 6.08 -15.22
CA SER A 145 -5.15 6.71 -14.95
C SER A 145 -5.30 8.04 -14.19
N LEU A 146 -6.10 8.04 -13.13
CA LEU A 146 -6.42 9.21 -12.30
C LEU A 146 -5.85 9.07 -10.89
N LEU A 147 -5.13 10.09 -10.41
CA LEU A 147 -4.69 10.19 -9.03
C LEU A 147 -5.66 11.04 -8.21
N ARG A 148 -6.34 10.41 -7.25
CA ARG A 148 -7.35 11.03 -6.40
C ARG A 148 -7.09 10.71 -4.93
N THR A 149 -7.33 11.69 -4.06
CA THR A 149 -7.42 11.46 -2.61
C THR A 149 -8.87 11.26 -2.18
N HIS A 150 -9.09 10.40 -1.20
CA HIS A 150 -10.38 10.27 -0.55
C HIS A 150 -10.64 11.42 0.41
N SER A 151 -9.60 11.88 1.12
CA SER A 151 -9.71 12.90 2.15
C SER A 151 -8.53 13.86 2.12
N GLU A 152 -8.83 15.13 1.93
CA GLU A 152 -7.86 16.22 2.04
C GLU A 152 -7.20 16.28 3.42
N LYS A 153 -7.94 15.90 4.46
CA LYS A 153 -7.43 15.83 5.84
C LYS A 153 -6.25 14.85 5.95
N ASN A 154 -6.27 13.74 5.21
CA ASN A 154 -5.18 12.77 5.21
C ASN A 154 -3.88 13.37 4.67
N LEU A 155 -3.97 14.31 3.71
CA LEU A 155 -2.81 15.00 3.16
C LEU A 155 -2.28 16.07 4.13
N LEU A 156 -3.16 16.71 4.89
CA LEU A 156 -2.75 17.69 5.93
C LEU A 156 -2.12 17.02 7.14
N ASN A 157 -2.60 15.84 7.53
CA ASN A 157 -2.04 15.07 8.66
C ASN A 157 -0.57 14.64 8.39
N ASP A 158 -0.20 14.47 7.12
CA ASP A 158 1.18 14.24 6.69
C ASP A 158 1.42 14.95 5.35
N PRO A 159 1.92 16.19 5.37
CA PRO A 159 2.13 16.97 4.15
C PRO A 159 3.11 16.33 3.15
N LEU A 160 3.95 15.38 3.58
CA LEU A 160 4.79 14.59 2.68
C LEU A 160 3.95 13.86 1.62
N ARG A 161 2.69 13.53 1.91
CA ARG A 161 1.75 12.92 0.95
C ARG A 161 1.48 13.82 -0.27
N ILE A 162 1.61 15.15 -0.11
CA ILE A 162 1.53 16.09 -1.25
C ILE A 162 2.71 15.85 -2.21
N LEU A 163 3.93 15.65 -1.69
CA LEU A 163 5.08 15.33 -2.54
C LEU A 163 4.93 13.95 -3.20
N ARG A 164 4.35 12.99 -2.47
CA ARG A 164 4.02 11.67 -3.03
C ARG A 164 3.04 11.77 -4.21
N CYS A 165 2.12 12.76 -4.22
CA CYS A 165 1.26 13.01 -5.36
C CYS A 165 2.09 13.24 -6.65
N PHE A 166 3.06 14.14 -6.60
CA PHE A 166 3.90 14.43 -7.76
C PHE A 166 4.77 13.24 -8.17
N ARG A 167 5.27 12.47 -7.19
CA ARG A 167 6.00 11.23 -7.47
C ARG A 167 5.13 10.23 -8.23
N PHE A 168 3.91 9.94 -7.76
CA PHE A 168 3.01 9.00 -8.42
C PHE A 168 2.61 9.47 -9.82
N VAL A 169 2.36 10.76 -9.99
CA VAL A 169 2.09 11.31 -11.33
C VAL A 169 3.26 11.05 -12.29
N SER A 170 4.48 11.31 -11.84
CA SER A 170 5.68 11.08 -12.66
C SER A 170 5.93 9.60 -12.93
N GLU A 171 5.80 8.74 -11.91
CA GLU A 171 6.09 7.30 -12.02
C GLU A 171 5.02 6.52 -12.79
N LEU A 172 3.74 6.91 -12.65
CA LEU A 172 2.60 6.19 -13.23
C LEU A 172 2.06 6.86 -14.50
N ASN A 173 2.51 8.07 -14.81
CA ASN A 173 1.98 8.91 -15.90
C ASN A 173 0.45 9.13 -15.76
N PHE A 174 -0.02 9.37 -14.55
CA PHE A 174 -1.44 9.59 -14.22
C PHE A 174 -1.79 11.08 -14.26
N LYS A 175 -3.06 11.37 -14.50
CA LYS A 175 -3.61 12.72 -14.32
C LYS A 175 -3.98 12.94 -12.86
N ILE A 176 -3.88 14.18 -12.40
CA ILE A 176 -4.33 14.55 -11.05
C ILE A 176 -5.81 14.98 -11.13
N ASP A 177 -6.61 14.52 -10.18
CA ASP A 177 -7.98 15.01 -10.00
C ASP A 177 -7.97 16.53 -9.76
N LEU A 178 -8.88 17.27 -10.40
CA LEU A 178 -8.89 18.75 -10.35
C LEU A 178 -9.08 19.28 -8.93
N ARG A 179 -9.89 18.61 -8.09
CA ARG A 179 -10.08 19.00 -6.69
C ARG A 179 -8.77 18.86 -5.92
N LEU A 180 -8.02 17.79 -6.17
CA LEU A 180 -6.71 17.58 -5.57
C LEU A 180 -5.70 18.65 -6.02
N VAL A 181 -5.72 19.07 -7.29
CA VAL A 181 -4.89 20.18 -7.79
C VAL A 181 -5.19 21.48 -7.03
N ASP A 182 -6.48 21.82 -6.90
CA ASP A 182 -6.90 23.03 -6.20
C ASP A 182 -6.54 22.99 -4.71
N PHE A 183 -6.71 21.84 -4.08
CA PHE A 183 -6.30 21.62 -2.70
C PHE A 183 -4.79 21.83 -2.51
N ILE A 184 -3.96 21.23 -3.36
CA ILE A 184 -2.48 21.37 -3.30
C ILE A 184 -2.07 22.83 -3.46
N LYS A 185 -2.65 23.56 -4.44
CA LYS A 185 -2.36 24.99 -4.64
C LYS A 185 -2.65 25.82 -3.40
N LYS A 186 -3.79 25.57 -2.72
CA LYS A 186 -4.21 26.29 -1.50
C LYS A 186 -3.31 25.95 -0.30
N ASN A 187 -2.79 24.73 -0.23
CA ASN A 187 -2.09 24.21 0.95
C ASN A 187 -0.57 24.00 0.74
N LYS A 188 0.01 24.54 -0.35
CA LYS A 188 1.46 24.41 -0.63
C LYS A 188 2.37 24.83 0.52
N GLY A 189 1.93 25.76 1.34
CA GLY A 189 2.67 26.23 2.53
C GLY A 189 2.86 25.15 3.60
N SER A 190 2.01 24.11 3.65
CA SER A 190 2.17 23.00 4.61
C SER A 190 3.44 22.18 4.37
N LEU A 191 4.02 22.24 3.16
CA LEU A 191 5.28 21.56 2.85
C LEU A 191 6.47 22.12 3.65
N TYR A 192 6.43 23.39 4.07
CA TYR A 192 7.47 23.95 4.94
C TYR A 192 7.50 23.35 6.34
N LEU A 193 6.41 22.65 6.74
CA LEU A 193 6.33 21.94 8.02
C LEU A 193 6.98 20.54 7.96
N VAL A 194 7.34 20.07 6.77
CA VAL A 194 7.99 18.76 6.61
C VAL A 194 9.49 18.90 6.90
N ALA A 195 10.01 18.07 7.79
CA ALA A 195 11.44 18.02 8.04
C ALA A 195 12.20 17.67 6.75
N LYS A 196 13.29 18.40 6.48
CA LYS A 196 14.06 18.26 5.23
C LYS A 196 14.55 16.85 5.00
N GLU A 197 14.92 16.15 6.07
CA GLU A 197 15.40 14.75 6.05
C GLU A 197 14.35 13.79 5.49
N ARG A 198 13.04 14.09 5.65
CA ARG A 198 11.94 13.28 5.10
C ARG A 198 11.68 13.54 3.61
N ILE A 199 12.22 14.62 3.06
CA ILE A 199 12.04 15.00 1.64
C ILE A 199 13.10 14.34 0.76
N THR A 200 14.23 13.97 1.33
CA THR A 200 15.45 13.53 0.60
C THR A 200 15.47 12.01 0.32
N TYR A 201 14.37 11.29 0.58
CA TYR A 201 14.26 9.85 0.34
C TYR A 201 13.35 9.52 -0.84
#